data_b360639fbbb8e73053fe5dc749f76c3b
#
_entry.id   b360639fbbb8e73053fe5dc749f76c3b
#
_cell.length_a   1.000
_cell.length_b   1.000
_cell.length_c   1.000
_cell.angle_alpha   90.00
_cell.angle_beta   90.00
_cell.angle_gamma   90.00
#
_symmetry.space_group_name_H-M   'P 1'
#
loop_
_entity.id
_entity.type
_entity.pdbx_description
1 polymer ?
#
loop_
_entity_poly.entity_id
_entity_poly.type
_entity_poly.pdbx_seq_one_letter_code
_entity_poly.pdbx_strand_id
1 'polypeptide(L)'
;RDADVTGVQTCALPISIAESDIKVDDSWLAPGYGQLNPDVTEALEMTAHTEGLLLDPVYTAKTMAGLIGLVRRGTFDDNANVLFLHTGGQPALFGYSQLLS
;
A
#
# COMPACT_ATOMS: atom_id res chain seq x y z
N ARG A 1 14.75 19.91 -4.13
CA ARG A 1 15.14 19.62 -3.71
C ARG A 1 15.57 19.03 -3.40
N ASP A 2 15.76 18.79 -3.54
CA ASP A 2 16.31 18.18 -3.03
C ASP A 2 16.55 18.14 -2.28
N ALA A 3 16.46 18.10 -2.35
CA ALA A 3 16.88 17.98 -1.60
C ALA A 3 16.68 17.97 -0.71
N ASP A 4 16.17 17.93 -0.41
CA ASP A 4 16.10 17.85 0.56
C ASP A 4 15.67 16.87 1.19
N VAL A 5 15.33 16.22 0.64
CA VAL A 5 14.96 15.18 1.17
C VAL A 5 15.65 14.84 2.15
N THR A 6 16.03 15.03 2.61
CA THR A 6 16.53 14.90 3.52
C THR A 6 17.92 15.00 3.47
N GLY A 7 18.46 16.11 3.70
CA GLY A 7 19.86 16.33 3.77
C GLY A 7 20.55 15.31 4.65
N VAL A 8 19.88 14.85 5.66
CA VAL A 8 20.43 13.85 6.57
C VAL A 8 20.70 12.55 5.84
N GLN A 9 19.77 12.10 5.02
CA GLN A 9 20.00 10.88 4.28
C GLN A 9 21.10 11.01 3.29
N THR A 10 21.16 12.11 2.57
CA THR A 10 22.18 12.29 1.55
C THR A 10 23.56 12.42 2.16
N CYS A 11 23.68 12.91 3.40
CA CYS A 11 24.98 12.95 4.07
C CYS A 11 25.45 11.58 4.51
N ALA A 12 24.52 10.73 4.93
CA ALA A 12 24.88 9.39 5.41
C ALA A 12 25.09 8.42 4.26
N LEU A 13 24.24 8.50 3.24
CA LEU A 13 24.28 7.58 2.10
C LEU A 13 24.01 8.39 0.84
N PRO A 14 24.92 8.37 -0.12
CA PRO A 14 24.73 9.11 -1.36
C PRO A 14 23.64 8.47 -2.21
N ILE A 15 22.38 8.67 -1.82
CA ILE A 15 21.23 8.18 -2.54
C ILE A 15 20.69 9.31 -3.41
N SER A 16 20.49 8.99 -4.66
CA SER A 16 19.92 9.93 -5.61
C SER A 16 18.60 9.36 -6.13
N ILE A 17 17.53 10.13 -5.98
CA ILE A 17 16.20 9.74 -6.44
C ILE A 17 15.77 10.73 -7.51
N ALA A 18 15.49 10.19 -8.71
CA ALA A 18 14.96 10.99 -9.79
C ALA A 18 13.43 10.97 -9.72
N GLU A 19 12.80 12.00 -10.27
CA GLU A 19 11.34 12.07 -10.33
C GLU A 19 10.76 10.83 -11.04
N SER A 20 11.46 10.31 -12.04
CA SER A 20 11.04 9.11 -12.77
C SER A 20 11.04 7.85 -11.92
N ASP A 21 11.71 7.86 -10.76
CA ASP A 21 11.70 6.71 -9.86
C ASP A 21 10.40 6.65 -9.04
N ILE A 22 9.65 7.74 -9.02
CA ILE A 22 8.40 7.82 -8.28
C ILE A 22 7.27 7.43 -9.22
N LYS A 23 6.58 6.34 -8.87
CA LYS A 23 5.44 5.85 -9.65
C LYS A 23 4.17 6.06 -8.85
N VAL A 24 3.18 6.68 -9.48
CA VAL A 24 1.86 6.89 -8.87
C VAL A 24 0.85 6.06 -9.65
N ASP A 25 0.08 5.24 -8.95
CA ASP A 25 -0.94 4.40 -9.56
C ASP A 25 -2.25 4.61 -8.81
N ASP A 26 -3.21 5.22 -9.47
CA ASP A 26 -4.53 5.51 -8.90
C ASP A 26 -5.61 4.52 -9.37
N SER A 27 -5.23 3.47 -10.08
CA SER A 27 -6.19 2.52 -10.63
C SER A 27 -6.90 1.67 -9.57
N TRP A 28 -6.46 1.73 -8.32
CA TRP A 28 -7.00 0.93 -7.22
C TRP A 28 -7.92 1.72 -6.29
N LEU A 29 -8.26 2.96 -6.64
CA LEU A 29 -9.04 3.85 -5.79
C LEU A 29 -10.55 3.72 -5.93
N ALA A 30 -11.02 3.05 -6.97
CA ALA A 30 -12.44 2.93 -7.23
C ALA A 30 -13.18 2.24 -6.08
N PRO A 31 -14.47 2.53 -5.87
CA PRO A 31 -15.23 3.55 -6.60
C PRO A 31 -15.02 4.97 -6.06
N GLY A 32 -14.36 5.11 -4.91
CA GLY A 32 -14.07 6.42 -4.36
C GLY A 32 -13.54 6.36 -2.94
N TYR A 33 -13.31 7.51 -2.36
CA TYR A 33 -12.75 7.63 -1.02
C TYR A 33 -13.64 6.94 0.01
N GLY A 34 -13.01 6.12 0.85
CA GLY A 34 -13.70 5.43 1.93
C GLY A 34 -14.69 4.36 1.50
N GLN A 35 -14.77 4.06 0.20
CA GLN A 35 -15.71 3.06 -0.30
C GLN A 35 -15.01 1.74 -0.57
N LEU A 36 -15.65 0.66 -0.15
CA LEU A 36 -15.12 -0.68 -0.36
C LEU A 36 -15.34 -1.16 -1.79
N ASN A 37 -14.48 -2.05 -2.22
CA ASN A 37 -14.64 -2.82 -3.45
C ASN A 37 -14.13 -4.24 -3.20
N PRO A 38 -14.38 -5.19 -4.11
CA PRO A 38 -13.94 -6.58 -3.89
C PRO A 38 -12.44 -6.73 -3.69
N ASP A 39 -11.64 -5.92 -4.36
CA ASP A 39 -10.17 -6.00 -4.22
C ASP A 39 -9.73 -5.57 -2.84
N VAL A 40 -10.35 -4.55 -2.28
CA VAL A 40 -10.07 -4.07 -0.92
C VAL A 40 -10.44 -5.14 0.10
N THR A 41 -11.62 -5.74 -0.06
CA THR A 41 -12.06 -6.80 0.84
C THR A 41 -11.12 -8.00 0.78
N GLU A 42 -10.74 -8.39 -0.43
CA GLU A 42 -9.78 -9.49 -0.59
C GLU A 42 -8.45 -9.16 0.09
N ALA A 43 -7.94 -7.96 -0.10
CA ALA A 43 -6.67 -7.55 0.49
C ALA A 43 -6.72 -7.57 2.02
N LEU A 44 -7.83 -7.08 2.60
CA LEU A 44 -8.03 -7.11 4.05
C LEU A 44 -7.99 -8.53 4.59
N GLU A 45 -8.78 -9.40 3.97
CA GLU A 45 -8.91 -10.79 4.42
C GLU A 45 -7.63 -11.58 4.22
N MET A 46 -7.04 -11.46 3.05
CA MET A 46 -5.81 -12.18 2.72
C MET A 46 -4.68 -11.79 3.69
N THR A 47 -4.49 -10.49 3.91
CA THR A 47 -3.42 -10.02 4.79
C THR A 47 -3.65 -10.45 6.23
N ALA A 48 -4.89 -10.40 6.71
CA ALA A 48 -5.20 -10.84 8.05
C ALA A 48 -4.99 -12.35 8.22
N HIS A 49 -5.43 -13.15 7.25
CA HIS A 49 -5.36 -14.60 7.35
C HIS A 49 -3.95 -15.15 7.14
N THR A 50 -3.15 -14.54 6.28
CA THR A 50 -1.83 -15.07 5.97
C THR A 50 -0.72 -14.49 6.83
N GLU A 51 -0.87 -13.23 7.25
CA GLU A 51 0.20 -12.51 7.94
C GLU A 51 -0.19 -12.06 9.35
N GLY A 52 -1.45 -12.18 9.73
CA GLY A 52 -1.92 -11.69 11.01
C GLY A 52 -1.88 -10.18 11.15
N LEU A 53 -1.91 -9.45 10.04
CA LEU A 53 -1.84 -8.00 10.02
C LEU A 53 -3.20 -7.42 9.67
N LEU A 54 -3.59 -6.39 10.42
CA LEU A 54 -4.85 -5.69 10.18
C LEU A 54 -4.58 -4.40 9.41
N LEU A 55 -5.20 -4.28 8.25
CA LEU A 55 -5.17 -3.09 7.43
C LEU A 55 -6.44 -2.28 7.66
N ASP A 56 -6.43 -1.02 7.26
CA ASP A 56 -7.64 -0.22 7.26
C ASP A 56 -8.28 -0.23 5.87
N PRO A 57 -9.62 -0.07 5.78
CA PRO A 57 -10.30 -0.15 4.48
C PRO A 57 -10.16 1.11 3.63
N VAL A 58 -9.69 2.21 4.19
CA VAL A 58 -9.62 3.50 3.47
C VAL A 58 -8.31 3.64 2.71
N TYR A 59 -7.19 3.34 3.35
CA TYR A 59 -5.86 3.60 2.79
C TYR A 59 -5.05 2.32 2.58
N THR A 60 -4.69 1.63 3.66
CA THR A 60 -3.71 0.54 3.55
C THR A 60 -4.24 -0.68 2.81
N ALA A 61 -5.54 -0.97 2.91
CA ALA A 61 -6.10 -2.08 2.13
C ALA A 61 -6.13 -1.77 0.64
N LYS A 62 -6.37 -0.52 0.25
CA LYS A 62 -6.29 -0.14 -1.16
C LYS A 62 -4.86 -0.23 -1.68
N THR A 63 -3.90 0.18 -0.87
CA THR A 63 -2.48 0.04 -1.21
C THR A 63 -2.10 -1.44 -1.35
N MET A 64 -2.57 -2.28 -0.43
CA MET A 64 -2.30 -3.72 -0.50
C MET A 64 -3.00 -4.36 -1.71
N ALA A 65 -4.22 -3.94 -2.03
CA ALA A 65 -4.90 -4.41 -3.22
C ALA A 65 -4.08 -4.08 -4.48
N GLY A 66 -3.51 -2.88 -4.52
CA GLY A 66 -2.61 -2.50 -5.60
C GLY A 66 -1.37 -3.39 -5.66
N LEU A 67 -0.75 -3.66 -4.52
CA LEU A 67 0.41 -4.56 -4.46
C LEU A 67 0.06 -5.95 -4.97
N ILE A 68 -1.04 -6.52 -4.49
CA ILE A 68 -1.50 -7.84 -4.92
C ILE A 68 -1.72 -7.85 -6.44
N GLY A 69 -2.39 -6.83 -6.96
CA GLY A 69 -2.65 -6.73 -8.39
C GLY A 69 -1.38 -6.62 -9.22
N LEU A 70 -0.41 -5.83 -8.78
CA LEU A 70 0.85 -5.68 -9.47
C LEU A 70 1.66 -6.98 -9.47
N VAL A 71 1.66 -7.71 -8.35
CA VAL A 71 2.32 -9.02 -8.28
C VAL A 71 1.66 -9.99 -9.26
N ARG A 72 0.34 -10.03 -9.30
CA ARG A 72 -0.40 -10.92 -10.19
C ARG A 72 -0.17 -10.61 -11.67
N ARG A 73 0.11 -9.36 -11.98
CA ARG A 73 0.44 -8.95 -13.36
C ARG A 73 1.88 -9.25 -13.73
N GLY A 74 2.70 -9.72 -12.80
CA GLY A 74 4.11 -9.96 -13.05
C GLY A 74 4.95 -8.70 -13.14
N THR A 75 4.52 -7.61 -12.48
CA THR A 75 5.26 -6.34 -12.51
C THR A 75 6.63 -6.46 -11.85
N PHE A 76 6.74 -7.32 -10.85
CA PHE A 76 7.99 -7.51 -10.11
C PHE A 76 8.63 -8.83 -10.50
N ASP A 77 9.96 -8.86 -10.54
CA ASP A 77 10.69 -10.12 -10.73
C ASP A 77 10.48 -11.03 -9.50
N ASP A 78 10.58 -12.33 -9.71
CA ASP A 78 10.38 -13.31 -8.64
C ASP A 78 11.30 -13.10 -7.45
N ASN A 79 12.49 -12.55 -7.67
CA ASN A 79 13.48 -12.30 -6.64
C ASN A 79 13.46 -10.86 -6.13
N ALA A 80 12.48 -10.06 -6.52
CA ALA A 80 12.41 -8.66 -6.11
C ALA A 80 12.10 -8.55 -4.62
N ASN A 81 12.74 -7.60 -3.96
CA ASN A 81 12.39 -7.22 -2.60
C ASN A 81 11.40 -6.08 -2.67
N VAL A 82 10.21 -6.27 -2.10
CA VAL A 82 9.16 -5.25 -2.11
C VAL A 82 8.86 -4.85 -0.67
N LEU A 83 8.97 -3.56 -0.40
CA LEU A 83 8.65 -3.03 0.92
C LEU A 83 7.25 -2.43 0.89
N PHE A 84 6.38 -2.93 1.77
CA PHE A 84 5.05 -2.35 1.98
C PHE A 84 5.10 -1.49 3.24
N LEU A 85 4.76 -0.22 3.12
CA LEU A 85 4.74 0.68 4.26
C LEU A 85 3.34 0.72 4.85
N HIS A 86 3.17 0.13 6.05
CA HIS A 86 1.89 0.15 6.76
C HIS A 86 1.79 1.47 7.53
N THR A 87 0.90 2.33 7.10
CA THR A 87 0.78 3.69 7.64
C THR A 87 -0.23 3.82 8.78
N GLY A 88 -0.81 2.72 9.24
CA GLY A 88 -1.76 2.73 10.37
C GLY A 88 -3.21 2.69 9.89
N GLY A 89 -4.11 3.24 10.72
CA GLY A 89 -5.51 3.38 10.34
C GLY A 89 -6.42 2.22 10.77
N GLN A 90 -5.91 1.20 11.45
CA GLN A 90 -6.68 0.01 11.84
C GLN A 90 -8.00 0.32 12.56
N PRO A 91 -8.10 1.36 13.43
CA PRO A 91 -9.38 1.66 14.08
C PRO A 91 -10.53 1.91 13.12
N ALA A 92 -10.25 2.31 11.88
CA ALA A 92 -11.30 2.51 10.87
C ALA A 92 -12.06 1.23 10.53
N LEU A 93 -11.49 0.05 10.80
CA LEU A 93 -12.21 -1.22 10.61
C LEU A 93 -13.54 -1.26 11.37
N PHE A 94 -13.59 -0.66 12.52
CA PHE A 94 -14.80 -0.69 13.35
C PHE A 94 -15.91 0.20 12.81
N GLY A 95 -15.61 1.06 11.88
CA GLY A 95 -16.61 1.85 11.16
C GLY A 95 -17.23 1.13 9.97
N TYR A 96 -16.78 -0.07 9.67
CA TYR A 96 -17.23 -0.83 8.49
C TYR A 96 -17.79 -2.18 8.98
N SER A 97 -18.99 -2.15 9.52
CA SER A 97 -19.61 -3.31 10.15
C SER A 97 -19.70 -4.52 9.22
N GLN A 98 -19.83 -4.29 7.92
CA GLN A 98 -19.90 -5.37 6.95
C GLN A 98 -18.61 -6.19 6.85
N LEU A 99 -17.50 -5.66 7.34
CA LEU A 99 -16.22 -6.40 7.36
C LEU A 99 -16.06 -7.25 8.60
N LEU A 100 -16.89 -7.02 9.61
CA LEU A 100 -16.77 -7.68 10.90
C LEU A 100 -17.84 -8.77 11.12
N SER A 101 -18.70 -8.95 10.14
CA SER A 101 -19.78 -9.92 10.25
C SER A 101 -19.42 -11.29 9.66
#